data_02b3f55036e958019549b636613617ab
#
_entry.id   02b3f55036e958019549b636613617ab
#
_cell.length_a   1.000
_cell.length_b   1.000
_cell.length_c   1.000
_cell.angle_alpha   90.00
_cell.angle_beta   90.00
_cell.angle_gamma   90.00
#
_symmetry.space_group_name_H-M   'P 1'
#
loop_
_entity.id
_entity.type
_entity.pdbx_description
1 polymer ?
#
loop_
_entity_poly.entity_id
_entity_poly.type
_entity_poly.pdbx_seq_one_letter_code
_entity_poly.pdbx_strand_id
1 'polypeptide(L)'
;MKRAIAALLLGVATGPPLVADTAFAGHPVPDPIWLTVDSGADLTLSRPTFWDRACHPVGVAVTVTQPPAHGTVSVVAGLNTANPNPRFGSPGPCGGTLIMGKRVVYRSEPGFNGNDYVVYHYVSDRGNRAEAHVNITVR
;
A
#
# COMPACT_ATOMS: atom_id res chain seq x y z
N MET A 1 30.89 37.82 55.81
CA MET A 1 29.69 37.08 55.40
C MET A 1 29.50 37.20 53.86
N LYS A 2 29.89 36.19 53.11
CA LYS A 2 29.75 36.20 51.67
C LYS A 2 28.78 35.08 51.33
N ARG A 3 27.58 35.41 50.83
CA ARG A 3 26.58 34.45 50.36
C ARG A 3 26.87 34.10 48.87
N ALA A 4 27.20 32.88 48.60
CA ALA A 4 27.31 32.37 47.25
C ALA A 4 25.92 31.98 46.74
N ILE A 5 25.50 32.55 45.60
CA ILE A 5 24.28 32.20 44.90
C ILE A 5 24.67 31.19 43.84
N ALA A 6 24.22 29.95 44.00
CA ALA A 6 24.35 28.90 42.98
C ALA A 6 23.27 29.11 41.93
N ALA A 7 23.67 29.41 40.69
CA ALA A 7 22.79 29.48 39.55
C ALA A 7 22.56 28.05 39.00
N LEU A 8 21.33 27.60 39.09
CA LEU A 8 20.88 26.31 38.51
C LEU A 8 20.59 26.53 37.02
N LEU A 9 21.47 26.04 36.15
CA LEU A 9 21.24 26.01 34.70
C LEU A 9 20.33 24.84 34.38
N LEU A 10 19.05 25.13 34.09
CA LEU A 10 18.15 24.19 33.47
C LEU A 10 18.52 24.05 31.98
N GLY A 11 19.13 22.92 31.62
CA GLY A 11 19.37 22.53 30.24
C GLY A 11 18.04 22.10 29.61
N VAL A 12 17.53 22.90 28.67
CA VAL A 12 16.40 22.51 27.82
C VAL A 12 16.96 21.62 26.72
N ALA A 13 16.68 20.31 26.81
CA ALA A 13 16.97 19.36 25.74
C ALA A 13 15.97 19.59 24.59
N THR A 14 16.40 20.30 23.55
CA THR A 14 15.66 20.38 22.29
C THR A 14 15.96 19.13 21.48
N GLY A 15 15.12 18.11 21.64
CA GLY A 15 15.10 16.97 20.72
C GLY A 15 14.58 17.41 19.33
N PRO A 16 15.02 16.75 18.24
CA PRO A 16 14.48 17.05 16.92
C PRO A 16 12.97 16.78 16.89
N PRO A 17 12.18 17.58 16.17
CA PRO A 17 10.76 17.34 16.05
C PRO A 17 10.55 16.00 15.36
N LEU A 18 9.74 15.13 15.98
CA LEU A 18 9.23 13.92 15.35
C LEU A 18 8.34 14.39 14.18
N VAL A 19 8.84 14.29 12.95
CA VAL A 19 8.02 14.46 11.77
C VAL A 19 7.08 13.26 11.73
N ALA A 20 5.86 13.45 12.23
CA ALA A 20 4.79 12.50 12.00
C ALA A 20 4.54 12.46 10.49
N ASP A 21 4.66 11.28 9.92
CA ASP A 21 4.37 11.04 8.50
C ASP A 21 2.84 11.18 8.31
N THR A 22 2.39 12.40 8.00
CA THR A 22 0.96 12.76 7.88
C THR A 22 0.38 12.44 6.50
N ALA A 23 1.10 11.68 5.67
CA ALA A 23 0.74 11.46 4.27
C ALA A 23 -0.64 10.78 4.07
N PHE A 24 -1.17 10.10 5.07
CA PHE A 24 -2.46 9.42 5.04
C PHE A 24 -3.44 9.83 6.15
N ALA A 25 -3.07 10.81 7.01
CA ALA A 25 -3.95 11.31 8.04
C ALA A 25 -5.16 12.03 7.41
N GLY A 26 -6.35 11.43 7.52
CA GLY A 26 -7.61 12.01 7.07
C GLY A 26 -8.32 11.32 5.91
N HIS A 27 -7.75 10.26 5.34
CA HIS A 27 -8.50 9.41 4.41
C HIS A 27 -9.21 8.30 5.20
N PRO A 28 -10.50 8.02 4.93
CA PRO A 28 -11.16 6.90 5.56
C PRO A 28 -10.40 5.61 5.23
N VAL A 29 -10.17 4.78 6.25
CA VAL A 29 -9.60 3.45 6.04
C VAL A 29 -10.54 2.69 5.11
N PRO A 30 -10.07 2.16 3.98
CA PRO A 30 -10.95 1.44 3.06
C PRO A 30 -11.46 0.17 3.72
N ASP A 31 -12.67 -0.26 3.31
CA ASP A 31 -13.20 -1.54 3.74
C ASP A 31 -12.22 -2.68 3.43
N PRO A 32 -11.98 -3.59 4.37
CA PRO A 32 -11.05 -4.68 4.17
C PRO A 32 -11.53 -5.62 3.06
N ILE A 33 -10.58 -6.06 2.23
CA ILE A 33 -10.80 -7.07 1.20
C ILE A 33 -10.58 -8.45 1.84
N TRP A 34 -11.44 -9.42 1.54
CA TRP A 34 -11.35 -10.79 2.02
C TRP A 34 -11.09 -11.73 0.85
N LEU A 35 -9.99 -12.47 0.89
CA LEU A 35 -9.58 -13.39 -0.17
C LEU A 35 -9.23 -14.76 0.43
N THR A 36 -9.30 -15.80 -0.40
CA THR A 36 -8.92 -17.17 -0.02
C THR A 36 -7.95 -17.73 -1.05
N VAL A 37 -6.97 -18.49 -0.59
CA VAL A 37 -5.96 -19.12 -1.43
C VAL A 37 -5.56 -20.48 -0.86
N ASP A 38 -5.17 -21.41 -1.73
CA ASP A 38 -4.58 -22.67 -1.30
C ASP A 38 -3.12 -22.48 -0.87
N SER A 39 -2.68 -23.25 0.12
CA SER A 39 -1.33 -23.17 0.67
C SER A 39 -0.25 -23.31 -0.41
N GLY A 40 0.71 -22.38 -0.42
CA GLY A 40 1.80 -22.34 -1.39
C GLY A 40 1.42 -21.83 -2.79
N ALA A 41 0.14 -21.54 -3.05
CA ALA A 41 -0.29 -20.98 -4.32
C ALA A 41 -0.15 -19.45 -4.36
N ASP A 42 -0.07 -18.90 -5.58
CA ASP A 42 -0.07 -17.46 -5.82
C ASP A 42 -1.49 -16.89 -5.81
N LEU A 43 -1.65 -15.76 -5.14
CA LEU A 43 -2.88 -14.98 -5.10
C LEU A 43 -2.61 -13.56 -5.57
N THR A 44 -3.24 -13.12 -6.65
CA THR A 44 -3.20 -11.72 -7.04
C THR A 44 -4.14 -10.89 -6.15
N LEU A 45 -3.56 -10.03 -5.33
CA LEU A 45 -4.31 -9.14 -4.43
C LEU A 45 -4.94 -7.97 -5.17
N SER A 46 -4.18 -7.35 -6.09
CA SER A 46 -4.68 -6.26 -6.93
C SER A 46 -3.84 -6.08 -8.19
N ARG A 47 -4.39 -5.29 -9.12
CA ARG A 47 -3.74 -4.93 -10.39
C ARG A 47 -3.78 -3.41 -10.59
N PRO A 48 -3.02 -2.61 -9.79
CA PRO A 48 -2.99 -1.17 -9.95
C PRO A 48 -2.48 -0.80 -11.34
N THR A 49 -3.34 -0.15 -12.11
CA THR A 49 -3.10 0.23 -13.50
C THR A 49 -3.70 1.59 -13.73
N PHE A 50 -2.89 2.52 -14.24
CA PHE A 50 -3.30 3.89 -14.55
C PHE A 50 -2.91 4.22 -15.98
N TRP A 51 -3.68 5.10 -16.62
CA TRP A 51 -3.49 5.50 -18.01
C TRP A 51 -3.89 6.95 -18.24
N ASP A 52 -3.42 7.51 -19.33
CA ASP A 52 -3.80 8.82 -19.79
C ASP A 52 -5.01 8.76 -20.76
N ARG A 53 -5.41 9.91 -21.28
CA ARG A 53 -6.54 10.01 -22.23
C ARG A 53 -6.28 9.32 -23.57
N ALA A 54 -5.00 9.10 -23.91
CA ALA A 54 -4.57 8.38 -25.10
C ALA A 54 -4.31 6.88 -24.84
N CYS A 55 -4.70 6.38 -23.66
CA CYS A 55 -4.52 5.00 -23.20
C CYS A 55 -3.04 4.58 -23.01
N HIS A 56 -2.14 5.54 -22.88
CA HIS A 56 -0.76 5.23 -22.51
C HIS A 56 -0.65 4.94 -21.01
N PRO A 57 0.21 4.00 -20.62
CA PRO A 57 0.41 3.67 -19.22
C PRO A 57 0.97 4.86 -18.44
N VAL A 58 0.42 5.08 -17.24
CA VAL A 58 0.97 6.02 -16.24
C VAL A 58 1.65 5.19 -15.18
N GLY A 59 2.86 5.59 -14.78
CA GLY A 59 3.65 4.90 -13.77
C GLY A 59 2.90 4.79 -12.43
N VAL A 60 3.13 3.67 -11.73
CA VAL A 60 2.57 3.41 -10.40
C VAL A 60 3.63 2.77 -9.52
N ALA A 61 3.81 3.34 -8.34
CA ALA A 61 4.60 2.76 -7.25
C ALA A 61 3.69 2.06 -6.27
N VAL A 62 4.11 0.89 -5.78
CA VAL A 62 3.41 0.12 -4.74
C VAL A 62 4.37 -0.07 -3.57
N THR A 63 3.89 0.23 -2.36
CA THR A 63 4.67 0.06 -1.13
C THR A 63 3.86 -0.81 -0.16
N VAL A 64 4.45 -1.91 0.29
CA VAL A 64 3.88 -2.75 1.34
C VAL A 64 4.23 -2.12 2.68
N THR A 65 3.23 -1.68 3.43
CA THR A 65 3.39 -1.03 4.74
C THR A 65 3.25 -2.01 5.90
N GLN A 66 2.47 -3.08 5.70
CA GLN A 66 2.40 -4.20 6.61
C GLN A 66 2.56 -5.51 5.83
N PRO A 67 3.73 -6.15 5.89
CA PRO A 67 3.95 -7.43 5.25
C PRO A 67 3.15 -8.54 5.93
N PRO A 68 2.86 -9.65 5.21
CA PRO A 68 2.19 -10.81 5.79
C PRO A 68 3.09 -11.50 6.82
N ALA A 69 2.49 -12.18 7.80
CA ALA A 69 3.22 -12.93 8.82
C ALA A 69 3.66 -14.32 8.31
N HIS A 70 2.91 -14.91 7.39
CA HIS A 70 3.07 -16.29 6.93
C HIS A 70 3.17 -16.40 5.40
N GLY A 71 3.80 -15.44 4.77
CA GLY A 71 3.96 -15.42 3.33
C GLY A 71 4.84 -14.30 2.84
N THR A 72 4.84 -14.11 1.54
CA THR A 72 5.57 -13.03 0.87
C THR A 72 4.65 -12.27 -0.06
N VAL A 73 4.93 -10.99 -0.25
CA VAL A 73 4.27 -10.15 -1.27
C VAL A 73 5.32 -9.71 -2.28
N SER A 74 5.04 -9.92 -3.54
CA SER A 74 5.82 -9.41 -4.65
C SER A 74 5.01 -8.43 -5.50
N VAL A 75 5.70 -7.44 -6.06
CA VAL A 75 5.10 -6.46 -6.98
C VAL A 75 5.78 -6.63 -8.33
N VAL A 76 5.01 -7.09 -9.32
CA VAL A 76 5.52 -7.38 -10.67
C VAL A 76 4.83 -6.49 -11.70
N ALA A 77 5.56 -6.14 -12.75
CA ALA A 77 4.97 -5.47 -13.91
C ALA A 77 4.13 -6.46 -14.72
N GLY A 78 3.06 -5.97 -15.34
CA GLY A 78 2.22 -6.81 -16.18
C GLY A 78 1.14 -6.05 -16.94
N LEU A 79 0.68 -6.62 -18.03
CA LEU A 79 -0.47 -6.12 -18.77
C LEU A 79 -1.75 -6.43 -18.00
N ASN A 80 -2.58 -5.42 -17.83
CA ASN A 80 -3.88 -5.54 -17.19
C ASN A 80 -4.94 -4.87 -18.07
N THR A 81 -6.15 -5.40 -18.06
CA THR A 81 -7.26 -4.81 -18.82
C THR A 81 -7.76 -3.55 -18.11
N ALA A 82 -7.94 -2.47 -18.86
CA ALA A 82 -8.57 -1.24 -18.37
C ALA A 82 -10.06 -1.48 -18.11
N ASN A 83 -10.41 -1.69 -16.84
CA ASN A 83 -11.78 -1.95 -16.40
C ASN A 83 -12.31 -0.80 -15.54
N PRO A 84 -13.63 -0.64 -15.41
CA PRO A 84 -14.23 0.27 -14.43
C PRO A 84 -13.71 -0.03 -13.03
N ASN A 85 -13.45 1.03 -12.27
CA ASN A 85 -13.00 0.91 -10.89
C ASN A 85 -13.90 1.78 -9.99
N PRO A 86 -14.48 1.24 -8.91
CA PRO A 86 -15.36 1.99 -8.03
C PRO A 86 -14.72 3.26 -7.43
N ARG A 87 -13.39 3.28 -7.29
CA ARG A 87 -12.64 4.42 -6.74
C ARG A 87 -12.27 5.47 -7.78
N PHE A 88 -12.01 5.04 -9.03
CA PHE A 88 -11.48 5.90 -10.08
C PHE A 88 -12.46 6.09 -11.26
N GLY A 89 -13.59 5.40 -11.23
CA GLY A 89 -14.66 5.55 -12.20
C GLY A 89 -14.51 4.73 -13.49
N SER A 90 -15.07 5.27 -14.56
CA SER A 90 -15.08 4.62 -15.88
C SER A 90 -13.69 4.64 -16.53
N PRO A 91 -13.30 3.58 -17.25
CA PRO A 91 -12.08 3.57 -18.05
C PRO A 91 -12.15 4.53 -19.26
N GLY A 92 -13.30 5.11 -19.56
CA GLY A 92 -13.52 5.96 -20.73
C GLY A 92 -13.27 5.22 -22.04
N PRO A 93 -12.64 5.86 -23.04
CA PRO A 93 -12.36 5.23 -24.35
C PRO A 93 -11.34 4.09 -24.26
N CYS A 94 -10.63 3.95 -23.14
CA CYS A 94 -9.61 2.93 -22.96
C CYS A 94 -10.16 1.59 -22.44
N GLY A 95 -11.47 1.50 -22.19
CA GLY A 95 -12.12 0.28 -21.71
C GLY A 95 -11.80 -0.95 -22.55
N GLY A 96 -11.38 -2.03 -21.92
CA GLY A 96 -10.98 -3.27 -22.58
C GLY A 96 -9.55 -3.29 -23.13
N THR A 97 -8.83 -2.17 -23.16
CA THR A 97 -7.44 -2.10 -23.62
C THR A 97 -6.50 -2.75 -22.60
N LEU A 98 -5.50 -3.47 -23.09
CA LEU A 98 -4.41 -3.99 -22.27
C LEU A 98 -3.39 -2.87 -22.03
N ILE A 99 -3.17 -2.52 -20.77
CA ILE A 99 -2.28 -1.44 -20.35
C ILE A 99 -1.25 -2.00 -19.37
N MET A 100 0.01 -1.59 -19.54
CA MET A 100 1.06 -1.97 -18.60
C MET A 100 0.79 -1.34 -17.22
N GLY A 101 0.79 -2.17 -16.19
CA GLY A 101 0.61 -1.77 -14.81
C GLY A 101 1.44 -2.65 -13.89
N LYS A 102 0.98 -2.79 -12.65
CA LYS A 102 1.57 -3.67 -11.65
C LYS A 102 0.57 -4.75 -11.26
N ARG A 103 1.08 -5.83 -10.70
CA ARG A 103 0.32 -6.85 -9.97
C ARG A 103 0.94 -7.02 -8.61
N VAL A 104 0.11 -7.00 -7.58
CA VAL A 104 0.50 -7.30 -6.20
C VAL A 104 0.13 -8.75 -5.96
N VAL A 105 1.14 -9.60 -5.74
CA VAL A 105 0.96 -11.05 -5.64
C VAL A 105 1.41 -11.51 -4.27
N TYR A 106 0.54 -12.19 -3.56
CA TYR A 106 0.82 -12.88 -2.31
C TYR A 106 1.08 -14.36 -2.58
N ARG A 107 2.01 -14.95 -1.83
CA ARG A 107 2.22 -16.39 -1.75
C ARG A 107 2.42 -16.77 -0.29
N SER A 108 1.62 -17.70 0.21
CA SER A 108 1.79 -18.22 1.57
C SER A 108 3.02 -19.13 1.69
N GLU A 109 3.52 -19.28 2.90
CA GLU A 109 4.49 -20.34 3.23
C GLU A 109 3.87 -21.69 2.88
N PRO A 110 4.64 -22.62 2.27
CA PRO A 110 4.17 -23.96 1.99
C PRO A 110 3.73 -24.68 3.28
N GLY A 111 2.53 -25.25 3.28
CA GLY A 111 1.96 -25.96 4.43
C GLY A 111 1.31 -25.07 5.49
N PHE A 112 1.37 -23.73 5.36
CA PHE A 112 0.62 -22.84 6.24
C PHE A 112 -0.88 -22.98 5.96
N ASN A 113 -1.68 -22.98 7.03
CA ASN A 113 -3.13 -22.99 6.99
C ASN A 113 -3.63 -22.07 8.10
N GLY A 114 -4.44 -21.07 7.76
CA GLY A 114 -4.89 -20.06 8.71
C GLY A 114 -5.11 -18.70 8.04
N ASN A 115 -5.08 -17.65 8.84
CA ASN A 115 -5.31 -16.30 8.36
C ASN A 115 -4.01 -15.50 8.31
N ASP A 116 -3.87 -14.70 7.28
CA ASP A 116 -2.80 -13.73 7.09
C ASP A 116 -3.38 -12.36 6.76
N TYR A 117 -2.57 -11.32 6.84
CA TYR A 117 -3.03 -9.95 6.62
C TYR A 117 -1.94 -9.11 6.00
N VAL A 118 -2.31 -8.29 5.03
CA VAL A 118 -1.40 -7.42 4.28
C VAL A 118 -1.99 -6.03 4.15
N VAL A 119 -1.16 -5.01 4.36
CA VAL A 119 -1.50 -3.62 4.01
C VAL A 119 -0.48 -3.10 3.02
N TYR A 120 -0.95 -2.49 1.96
CA TYR A 120 -0.13 -1.79 0.98
C TYR A 120 -0.85 -0.58 0.41
N HIS A 121 -0.08 0.38 -0.04
CA HIS A 121 -0.61 1.52 -0.78
C HIS A 121 0.04 1.61 -2.16
N TYR A 122 -0.63 2.29 -3.07
CA TYR A 122 -0.08 2.63 -4.36
C TYR A 122 -0.34 4.08 -4.71
N VAL A 123 0.62 4.66 -5.43
CA VAL A 123 0.59 6.06 -5.89
C VAL A 123 0.96 6.08 -7.36
N SER A 124 0.13 6.71 -8.19
CA SER A 124 0.45 6.94 -9.59
C SER A 124 1.29 8.21 -9.76
N ASP A 125 2.02 8.33 -10.87
CA ASP A 125 2.78 9.55 -11.22
C ASP A 125 1.88 10.80 -11.35
N ARG A 126 0.56 10.62 -11.43
CA ARG A 126 -0.42 11.69 -11.43
C ARG A 126 -1.01 12.00 -10.05
N GLY A 127 -0.48 11.38 -9.00
CA GLY A 127 -0.91 11.62 -7.63
C GLY A 127 -2.16 10.86 -7.19
N ASN A 128 -2.75 10.00 -8.04
CA ASN A 128 -3.82 9.10 -7.61
C ASN A 128 -3.24 8.11 -6.60
N ARG A 129 -3.91 7.95 -5.46
CA ARG A 129 -3.46 7.08 -4.38
C ARG A 129 -4.59 6.27 -3.80
N ALA A 130 -4.28 5.07 -3.35
CA ALA A 130 -5.18 4.25 -2.56
C ALA A 130 -4.38 3.33 -1.63
N GLU A 131 -5.02 2.94 -0.54
CA GLU A 131 -4.52 1.95 0.40
C GLU A 131 -5.43 0.73 0.34
N ALA A 132 -4.88 -0.45 0.51
CA ALA A 132 -5.60 -1.72 0.54
C ALA A 132 -5.27 -2.48 1.83
N HIS A 133 -6.30 -2.92 2.52
CA HIS A 133 -6.26 -3.81 3.67
C HIS A 133 -6.81 -5.16 3.25
N VAL A 134 -5.97 -6.19 3.24
CA VAL A 134 -6.35 -7.50 2.71
C VAL A 134 -6.22 -8.57 3.78
N ASN A 135 -7.35 -9.20 4.12
CA ASN A 135 -7.41 -10.39 4.94
C ASN A 135 -7.38 -11.61 4.01
N ILE A 136 -6.50 -12.54 4.29
CA ILE A 136 -6.26 -13.72 3.46
C ILE A 136 -6.50 -14.97 4.30
N THR A 137 -7.39 -15.84 3.84
CA THR A 137 -7.56 -17.17 4.41
C THR A 137 -6.79 -18.17 3.53
N VAL A 138 -5.80 -18.83 4.13
CA VAL A 138 -5.00 -19.88 3.48
C VAL A 138 -5.52 -21.25 3.93
N ARG A 139 -5.75 -22.17 3.01
CA ARG A 139 -6.33 -23.51 3.26
C ARG A 139 -5.60 -24.61 2.49
#